data_97e93a1a0e80164b5d82afe283cc1ab1
#
_entry.id   97e93a1a0e80164b5d82afe283cc1ab1
#
_cell.length_a   1.000
_cell.length_b   1.000
_cell.length_c   1.000
_cell.angle_alpha   90.00
_cell.angle_beta   90.00
_cell.angle_gamma   90.00
#
_symmetry.space_group_name_H-M   'P 1'
#
loop_
_entity.id
_entity.type
_entity.pdbx_description
1 polymer ?
#
loop_
_entity_poly.entity_id
_entity_poly.type
_entity_poly.pdbx_seq_one_letter_code
_entity_poly.pdbx_strand_id
1 'polypeptide(L)'
;MTAIKTKSKGGRPRQDQAGEAERRLLDAALQRFLACGFEGTSCEDIARAAGASKATLYARYANKEALFEAVVRRHVATLLVPAETTPALPLEGRLRHVGHGILEHALQADTLAMMRLVIATSNRTPLLAAEVNRIGWEGGFTRVRSAILAGPDHPTDPDALARQFI
;
A
#
# COMPACT_ATOMS: atom_id res chain seq x y z
N MET A 1 0.04 5.04 61.24
CA MET A 1 0.85 5.04 59.98
C MET A 1 -0.08 4.67 58.83
N THR A 2 -0.56 5.67 58.10
CA THR A 2 -1.59 5.51 57.05
C THR A 2 -0.89 5.42 55.71
N ALA A 3 -1.00 4.30 55.02
CA ALA A 3 -0.40 4.07 53.72
C ALA A 3 -1.26 4.74 52.63
N ILE A 4 -0.68 5.75 51.95
CA ILE A 4 -1.30 6.44 50.83
C ILE A 4 -1.15 5.54 49.57
N LYS A 5 -2.27 5.03 49.07
CA LYS A 5 -2.39 4.24 47.84
C LYS A 5 -2.29 5.20 46.64
N THR A 6 -1.14 5.27 46.00
CA THR A 6 -0.95 6.05 44.78
C THR A 6 -1.73 5.40 43.63
N LYS A 7 -2.73 6.11 43.16
CA LYS A 7 -3.55 5.77 42.00
C LYS A 7 -2.72 5.98 40.74
N SER A 8 -2.36 4.88 40.05
CA SER A 8 -1.66 4.93 38.75
C SER A 8 -2.54 5.68 37.75
N LYS A 9 -2.08 6.85 37.29
CA LYS A 9 -2.64 7.60 36.17
C LYS A 9 -2.46 6.79 34.90
N GLY A 10 -3.51 6.18 34.37
CA GLY A 10 -3.58 5.65 33.01
C GLY A 10 -3.36 6.80 32.03
N GLY A 11 -2.13 7.01 31.57
CA GLY A 11 -1.80 7.97 30.53
C GLY A 11 -2.38 7.50 29.19
N ARG A 12 -3.03 8.41 28.48
CA ARG A 12 -3.42 8.22 27.06
C ARG A 12 -2.17 7.73 26.30
N PRO A 13 -2.27 6.62 25.49
CA PRO A 13 -1.13 6.14 24.72
C PRO A 13 -0.55 7.32 23.92
N ARG A 14 0.78 7.48 23.96
CA ARG A 14 1.44 8.50 23.16
C ARG A 14 1.12 8.23 21.71
N GLN A 15 0.95 9.27 20.91
CA GLN A 15 0.59 9.20 19.48
C GLN A 15 1.50 8.22 18.71
N ASP A 16 2.77 8.12 19.11
CA ASP A 16 3.76 7.17 18.58
C ASP A 16 3.39 5.70 18.84
N GLN A 17 2.84 5.39 20.03
CA GLN A 17 2.44 4.02 20.38
C GLN A 17 1.16 3.59 19.63
N ALA A 18 0.27 4.55 19.33
CA ALA A 18 -0.94 4.29 18.55
C ALA A 18 -0.59 3.98 17.08
N GLY A 19 0.34 4.72 16.48
CA GLY A 19 0.83 4.48 15.13
C GLY A 19 1.59 3.15 15.00
N GLU A 20 2.41 2.83 16.01
CA GLU A 20 3.13 1.56 16.04
C GLU A 20 2.19 0.34 16.16
N ALA A 21 1.13 0.44 16.98
CA ALA A 21 0.13 -0.61 17.08
C ALA A 21 -0.65 -0.80 15.77
N GLU A 22 -0.97 0.28 15.08
CA GLU A 22 -1.62 0.22 13.77
C GLU A 22 -0.72 -0.42 12.71
N ARG A 23 0.56 -0.02 12.67
CA ARG A 23 1.53 -0.60 11.76
C ARG A 23 1.62 -2.12 11.94
N ARG A 24 1.74 -2.60 13.21
CA ARG A 24 1.76 -4.04 13.50
C ARG A 24 0.50 -4.78 13.08
N LEU A 25 -0.68 -4.16 13.28
CA LEU A 25 -1.95 -4.74 12.82
C LEU A 25 -1.99 -4.88 11.29
N LEU A 26 -1.60 -3.84 10.55
CA LEU A 26 -1.58 -3.86 9.10
C LEU A 26 -0.52 -4.83 8.55
N ASP A 27 0.65 -4.93 9.19
CA ASP A 27 1.69 -5.89 8.81
C ASP A 27 1.21 -7.34 9.01
N ALA A 28 0.63 -7.64 10.18
CA ALA A 28 0.07 -8.95 10.47
C ALA A 28 -1.10 -9.30 9.52
N ALA A 29 -1.96 -8.33 9.22
CA ALA A 29 -3.07 -8.50 8.30
C ALA A 29 -2.57 -8.80 6.87
N LEU A 30 -1.58 -8.04 6.37
CA LEU A 30 -0.95 -8.28 5.08
C LEU A 30 -0.45 -9.73 4.98
N GLN A 31 0.37 -10.17 5.93
CA GLN A 31 0.93 -11.52 5.93
C GLN A 31 -0.17 -12.59 5.95
N ARG A 32 -1.23 -12.40 6.75
CA ARG A 32 -2.34 -13.35 6.81
C ARG A 32 -3.15 -13.40 5.54
N PHE A 33 -3.46 -12.25 4.94
CA PHE A 33 -4.18 -12.21 3.67
C PHE A 33 -3.37 -12.83 2.53
N LEU A 34 -2.06 -12.58 2.46
CA LEU A 34 -1.19 -13.18 1.44
C LEU A 34 -1.07 -14.71 1.62
N ALA A 35 -0.98 -15.19 2.86
CA ALA A 35 -0.80 -16.62 3.15
C ALA A 35 -2.09 -17.44 3.03
N CYS A 36 -3.23 -16.91 3.49
CA CYS A 36 -4.48 -17.67 3.68
C CYS A 36 -5.62 -17.16 2.76
N GLY A 37 -5.40 -16.10 1.99
CA GLY A 37 -6.46 -15.42 1.25
C GLY A 37 -7.42 -14.62 2.13
N PHE A 38 -8.36 -13.92 1.51
CA PHE A 38 -9.34 -13.12 2.24
C PHE A 38 -10.29 -14.01 3.06
N GLU A 39 -10.83 -15.07 2.48
CA GLU A 39 -11.80 -15.96 3.16
C GLU A 39 -11.16 -16.77 4.29
N GLY A 40 -9.94 -17.28 4.08
CA GLY A 40 -9.22 -18.09 5.07
C GLY A 40 -8.63 -17.29 6.24
N THR A 41 -8.81 -15.96 6.25
CA THR A 41 -8.26 -15.08 7.30
C THR A 41 -9.36 -14.60 8.23
N SER A 42 -9.11 -14.69 9.56
CA SER A 42 -10.00 -14.12 10.58
C SER A 42 -9.37 -12.88 11.24
N CYS A 43 -10.22 -11.93 11.68
CA CYS A 43 -9.76 -10.77 12.44
C CYS A 43 -9.12 -11.16 13.79
N GLU A 44 -9.56 -12.27 14.38
CA GLU A 44 -9.00 -12.84 15.61
C GLU A 44 -7.55 -13.31 15.43
N ASP A 45 -7.27 -13.99 14.32
CA ASP A 45 -5.91 -14.46 14.01
C ASP A 45 -4.98 -13.30 13.71
N ILE A 46 -5.48 -12.27 13.02
CA ILE A 46 -4.72 -11.05 12.76
C ILE A 46 -4.40 -10.33 14.08
N ALA A 47 -5.39 -10.12 14.96
CA ALA A 47 -5.19 -9.46 16.24
C ALA A 47 -4.15 -10.23 17.09
N ARG A 48 -4.26 -11.56 17.15
CA ARG A 48 -3.32 -12.43 17.85
C ARG A 48 -1.90 -12.31 17.27
N ALA A 49 -1.76 -12.35 15.95
CA ALA A 49 -0.47 -12.22 15.29
C ALA A 49 0.18 -10.84 15.49
N ALA A 50 -0.63 -9.78 15.61
CA ALA A 50 -0.19 -8.41 15.87
C ALA A 50 0.13 -8.14 17.36
N GLY A 51 -0.13 -9.09 18.27
CA GLY A 51 -0.05 -8.85 19.70
C GLY A 51 -1.07 -7.83 20.22
N ALA A 52 -2.22 -7.72 19.54
CA ALA A 52 -3.31 -6.80 19.88
C ALA A 52 -4.55 -7.54 20.37
N SER A 53 -5.40 -6.84 21.13
CA SER A 53 -6.71 -7.38 21.47
C SER A 53 -7.69 -7.26 20.31
N LYS A 54 -8.68 -8.16 20.25
CA LYS A 54 -9.82 -8.07 19.33
C LYS A 54 -10.53 -6.70 19.43
N ALA A 55 -10.69 -6.19 20.64
CA ALA A 55 -11.28 -4.87 20.88
C ALA A 55 -10.44 -3.74 20.25
N THR A 56 -9.12 -3.84 20.32
CA THR A 56 -8.20 -2.88 19.70
C THR A 56 -8.35 -2.88 18.18
N LEU A 57 -8.51 -4.05 17.55
CA LEU A 57 -8.71 -4.16 16.10
C LEU A 57 -10.05 -3.56 15.68
N TYR A 58 -11.15 -3.95 16.33
CA TYR A 58 -12.48 -3.47 15.98
C TYR A 58 -12.75 -2.00 16.35
N ALA A 59 -11.97 -1.43 17.26
CA ALA A 59 -11.98 0.02 17.51
C ALA A 59 -11.43 0.84 16.32
N ARG A 60 -10.65 0.20 15.41
CA ARG A 60 -10.04 0.85 14.25
C ARG A 60 -10.70 0.46 12.93
N TYR A 61 -11.10 -0.79 12.80
CA TYR A 61 -11.65 -1.37 11.58
C TYR A 61 -12.99 -2.04 11.89
N ALA A 62 -14.05 -1.53 11.29
CA ALA A 62 -15.42 -1.99 11.58
C ALA A 62 -15.64 -3.49 11.26
N ASN A 63 -14.94 -4.00 10.25
CA ASN A 63 -15.05 -5.39 9.78
C ASN A 63 -13.75 -5.82 9.05
N LYS A 64 -13.75 -7.06 8.55
CA LYS A 64 -12.62 -7.63 7.81
C LYS A 64 -12.37 -6.89 6.50
N GLU A 65 -13.43 -6.47 5.82
CA GLU A 65 -13.37 -5.70 4.59
C GLU A 65 -12.66 -4.36 4.80
N ALA A 66 -13.03 -3.60 5.83
CA ALA A 66 -12.39 -2.32 6.16
C ALA A 66 -10.89 -2.49 6.50
N LEU A 67 -10.53 -3.56 7.19
CA LEU A 67 -9.13 -3.89 7.46
C LEU A 67 -8.38 -4.26 6.17
N PHE A 68 -8.99 -5.07 5.31
CA PHE A 68 -8.43 -5.45 4.03
C PHE A 68 -8.20 -4.23 3.14
N GLU A 69 -9.18 -3.32 3.03
CA GLU A 69 -9.04 -2.06 2.30
C GLU A 69 -7.87 -1.22 2.80
N ALA A 70 -7.69 -1.11 4.13
CA ALA A 70 -6.58 -0.36 4.72
C ALA A 70 -5.22 -1.00 4.37
N VAL A 71 -5.13 -2.34 4.39
CA VAL A 71 -3.92 -3.09 3.98
C VAL A 71 -3.61 -2.84 2.51
N VAL A 72 -4.61 -2.94 1.63
CA VAL A 72 -4.44 -2.73 0.19
C VAL A 72 -3.99 -1.30 -0.10
N ARG A 73 -4.67 -0.29 0.47
CA ARG A 73 -4.29 1.13 0.28
C ARG A 73 -2.88 1.40 0.74
N ARG A 74 -2.47 0.85 1.89
CA ARG A 74 -1.10 0.99 2.37
C ARG A 74 -0.09 0.32 1.43
N HIS A 75 -0.38 -0.87 0.94
CA HIS A 75 0.47 -1.56 -0.03
C HIS A 75 0.60 -0.77 -1.33
N VAL A 76 -0.53 -0.30 -1.88
CA VAL A 76 -0.56 0.49 -3.11
C VAL A 76 0.17 1.83 -2.95
N ALA A 77 0.13 2.45 -1.77
CA ALA A 77 0.88 3.69 -1.51
C ALA A 77 2.40 3.52 -1.69
N THR A 78 2.94 2.31 -1.48
CA THR A 78 4.36 2.03 -1.75
C THR A 78 4.69 2.05 -3.24
N LEU A 79 3.69 1.88 -4.10
CA LEU A 79 3.84 1.91 -5.56
C LEU A 79 3.98 3.33 -6.11
N LEU A 80 3.55 4.33 -5.35
CA LEU A 80 3.53 5.75 -5.75
C LEU A 80 4.87 6.46 -5.52
N VAL A 81 5.90 5.75 -5.02
CA VAL A 81 7.24 6.33 -4.85
C VAL A 81 7.74 6.82 -6.21
N PRO A 82 8.15 8.10 -6.35
CA PRO A 82 8.69 8.62 -7.60
C PRO A 82 9.83 7.74 -8.10
N ALA A 83 9.85 7.46 -9.42
CA ALA A 83 11.01 6.82 -10.01
C ALA A 83 12.22 7.75 -9.90
N GLU A 84 13.40 7.19 -9.64
CA GLU A 84 14.64 7.95 -9.77
C GLU A 84 14.75 8.49 -11.20
N THR A 85 14.92 9.80 -11.33
CA THR A 85 15.10 10.42 -12.63
C THR A 85 16.56 10.27 -13.07
N THR A 86 16.78 9.89 -14.33
CA THR A 86 18.11 9.74 -14.93
C THR A 86 18.28 10.74 -16.07
N PRO A 87 18.38 12.06 -15.77
CA PRO A 87 18.37 13.10 -16.80
C PRO A 87 19.57 13.03 -17.76
N ALA A 88 20.65 12.38 -17.35
CA ALA A 88 21.84 12.19 -18.17
C ALA A 88 21.67 11.16 -19.32
N LEU A 89 20.59 10.36 -19.28
CA LEU A 89 20.31 9.38 -20.34
C LEU A 89 19.48 10.02 -21.47
N PRO A 90 19.66 9.58 -22.73
CA PRO A 90 18.76 9.92 -23.82
C PRO A 90 17.35 9.39 -23.54
N LEU A 91 16.32 9.92 -24.21
CA LEU A 91 14.92 9.59 -24.01
C LEU A 91 14.65 8.07 -23.98
N GLU A 92 15.21 7.33 -24.95
CA GLU A 92 15.07 5.86 -24.99
C GLU A 92 15.62 5.19 -23.71
N GLY A 93 16.78 5.65 -23.23
CA GLY A 93 17.41 5.14 -22.01
C GLY A 93 16.55 5.41 -20.78
N ARG A 94 15.95 6.61 -20.68
CA ARG A 94 15.05 6.97 -19.59
C ARG A 94 13.76 6.15 -19.60
N LEU A 95 13.17 5.96 -20.79
CA LEU A 95 11.98 5.12 -20.97
C LEU A 95 12.25 3.66 -20.61
N ARG A 96 13.39 3.12 -21.05
CA ARG A 96 13.81 1.76 -20.70
C ARG A 96 14.00 1.61 -19.19
N HIS A 97 14.66 2.57 -18.54
CA HIS A 97 14.87 2.56 -17.10
C HIS A 97 13.56 2.58 -16.31
N VAL A 98 12.65 3.51 -16.63
CA VAL A 98 11.35 3.60 -15.92
C VAL A 98 10.48 2.38 -16.18
N GLY A 99 10.45 1.87 -17.41
CA GLY A 99 9.70 0.66 -17.77
C GLY A 99 10.20 -0.56 -17.01
N HIS A 100 11.51 -0.73 -16.91
CA HIS A 100 12.13 -1.80 -16.13
C HIS A 100 11.72 -1.72 -14.65
N GLY A 101 11.84 -0.54 -14.04
CA GLY A 101 11.42 -0.35 -12.63
C GLY A 101 9.93 -0.59 -12.39
N ILE A 102 9.05 -0.21 -13.33
CA ILE A 102 7.61 -0.52 -13.25
C ILE A 102 7.39 -2.04 -13.30
N LEU A 103 8.04 -2.74 -14.23
CA LEU A 103 7.90 -4.20 -14.38
C LEU A 103 8.48 -4.95 -13.19
N GLU A 104 9.70 -4.60 -12.74
CA GLU A 104 10.30 -5.21 -11.55
C GLU A 104 9.38 -5.12 -10.34
N HIS A 105 8.78 -3.95 -10.13
CA HIS A 105 7.86 -3.75 -9.01
C HIS A 105 6.55 -4.51 -9.19
N ALA A 106 5.95 -4.46 -10.38
CA ALA A 106 4.69 -5.17 -10.68
C ALA A 106 4.83 -6.70 -10.56
N LEU A 107 6.02 -7.23 -10.86
CA LEU A 107 6.31 -8.67 -10.82
C LEU A 107 6.80 -9.16 -9.45
N GLN A 108 6.92 -8.29 -8.44
CA GLN A 108 7.20 -8.74 -7.09
C GLN A 108 6.12 -9.70 -6.59
N ALA A 109 6.53 -10.76 -5.89
CA ALA A 109 5.63 -11.82 -5.44
C ALA A 109 4.46 -11.27 -4.61
N ASP A 110 4.73 -10.37 -3.68
CA ASP A 110 3.71 -9.76 -2.81
C ASP A 110 2.75 -8.85 -3.59
N THR A 111 3.25 -8.10 -4.59
CA THR A 111 2.41 -7.27 -5.47
C THR A 111 1.47 -8.13 -6.30
N LEU A 112 1.97 -9.21 -6.91
CA LEU A 112 1.14 -10.15 -7.67
C LEU A 112 0.11 -10.85 -6.79
N ALA A 113 0.51 -11.30 -5.59
CA ALA A 113 -0.39 -11.94 -4.64
C ALA A 113 -1.49 -10.97 -4.17
N MET A 114 -1.13 -9.72 -3.86
CA MET A 114 -2.09 -8.67 -3.50
C MET A 114 -3.06 -8.38 -4.65
N MET A 115 -2.57 -8.27 -5.89
CA MET A 115 -3.42 -8.03 -7.06
C MET A 115 -4.44 -9.18 -7.24
N ARG A 116 -4.01 -10.44 -7.09
CA ARG A 116 -4.93 -11.60 -7.12
C ARG A 116 -6.01 -11.50 -6.05
N LEU A 117 -5.64 -11.09 -4.83
CA LEU A 117 -6.60 -10.88 -3.73
C LEU A 117 -7.61 -9.79 -4.04
N VAL A 118 -7.17 -8.64 -4.56
CA VAL A 118 -8.05 -7.54 -4.96
C VAL A 118 -9.03 -7.99 -6.05
N ILE A 119 -8.56 -8.72 -7.06
CA ILE A 119 -9.40 -9.28 -8.11
C ILE A 119 -10.40 -10.28 -7.52
N ALA A 120 -9.95 -11.23 -6.69
CA ALA A 120 -10.80 -12.24 -6.08
C ALA A 120 -11.89 -11.65 -5.14
N THR A 121 -11.63 -10.49 -4.55
CA THR A 121 -12.55 -9.79 -3.65
C THR A 121 -13.34 -8.65 -4.33
N SER A 122 -13.15 -8.42 -5.62
CA SER A 122 -13.71 -7.27 -6.35
C SER A 122 -15.24 -7.18 -6.27
N ASN A 123 -15.95 -8.30 -6.21
CA ASN A 123 -17.40 -8.33 -6.02
C ASN A 123 -17.85 -7.83 -4.63
N ARG A 124 -16.99 -7.96 -3.61
CA ARG A 124 -17.25 -7.48 -2.23
C ARG A 124 -16.78 -6.04 -2.01
N THR A 125 -15.69 -5.68 -2.67
CA THR A 125 -15.02 -4.37 -2.54
C THR A 125 -14.84 -3.70 -3.91
N PRO A 126 -15.93 -3.45 -4.68
CA PRO A 126 -15.81 -2.95 -6.05
C PRO A 126 -15.17 -1.56 -6.12
N LEU A 127 -15.44 -0.70 -5.14
CA LEU A 127 -14.83 0.63 -5.07
C LEU A 127 -13.32 0.56 -4.82
N LEU A 128 -12.87 -0.37 -3.97
CA LEU A 128 -11.45 -0.60 -3.74
C LEU A 128 -10.76 -1.10 -5.02
N ALA A 129 -11.36 -2.05 -5.72
CA ALA A 129 -10.80 -2.57 -6.98
C ALA A 129 -10.66 -1.47 -8.04
N ALA A 130 -11.66 -0.60 -8.18
CA ALA A 130 -11.62 0.56 -9.07
C ALA A 130 -10.55 1.58 -8.64
N GLU A 131 -10.43 1.85 -7.33
CA GLU A 131 -9.42 2.74 -6.76
C GLU A 131 -8.00 2.22 -7.03
N VAL A 132 -7.74 0.94 -6.79
CA VAL A 132 -6.42 0.31 -7.04
C VAL A 132 -6.05 0.38 -8.52
N ASN A 133 -6.99 0.07 -9.42
CA ASN A 133 -6.76 0.18 -10.86
C ASN A 133 -6.42 1.63 -11.27
N ARG A 134 -7.17 2.62 -10.79
CA ARG A 134 -6.92 4.04 -11.05
C ARG A 134 -5.54 4.47 -10.54
N ILE A 135 -5.19 4.13 -9.30
CA ILE A 135 -3.90 4.49 -8.70
C ILE A 135 -2.74 3.85 -9.47
N GLY A 136 -2.87 2.57 -9.85
CA GLY A 136 -1.86 1.87 -10.64
C GLY A 136 -1.60 2.57 -11.99
N TRP A 137 -2.67 2.92 -12.70
CA TRP A 137 -2.58 3.60 -13.98
C TRP A 137 -2.01 5.02 -13.87
N GLU A 138 -2.54 5.85 -12.94
CA GLU A 138 -2.07 7.22 -12.71
C GLU A 138 -0.61 7.25 -12.22
N GLY A 139 -0.23 6.30 -11.35
CA GLY A 139 1.14 6.17 -10.85
C GLY A 139 2.12 5.80 -11.97
N GLY A 140 1.76 4.85 -12.82
CA GLY A 140 2.53 4.48 -14.00
C GLY A 140 2.68 5.66 -14.97
N PHE A 141 1.57 6.31 -15.32
CA PHE A 141 1.56 7.48 -16.19
C PHE A 141 2.48 8.60 -15.66
N THR A 142 2.36 8.93 -14.38
CA THR A 142 3.17 9.99 -13.76
C THR A 142 4.66 9.66 -13.81
N ARG A 143 5.05 8.41 -13.55
CA ARG A 143 6.45 7.95 -13.61
C ARG A 143 7.02 8.07 -15.03
N VAL A 144 6.28 7.58 -16.02
CA VAL A 144 6.70 7.63 -17.42
C VAL A 144 6.80 9.09 -17.89
N ARG A 145 5.79 9.90 -17.59
CA ARG A 145 5.79 11.34 -17.90
C ARG A 145 7.00 12.06 -17.27
N SER A 146 7.29 11.78 -16.01
CA SER A 146 8.46 12.37 -15.31
C SER A 146 9.77 11.95 -15.99
N ALA A 147 9.92 10.69 -16.39
CA ALA A 147 11.09 10.21 -17.11
C ALA A 147 11.23 10.89 -18.48
N ILE A 148 10.14 11.11 -19.20
CA ILE A 148 10.14 11.83 -20.49
C ILE A 148 10.66 13.26 -20.30
N LEU A 149 10.15 13.97 -19.28
CA LEU A 149 10.46 15.38 -19.03
C LEU A 149 11.82 15.61 -18.35
N ALA A 150 12.50 14.56 -17.87
CA ALA A 150 13.75 14.70 -17.13
C ALA A 150 14.93 15.21 -17.97
N GLY A 151 14.86 15.16 -19.30
CA GLY A 151 15.92 15.61 -20.21
C GLY A 151 15.41 16.57 -21.26
N PRO A 152 16.33 17.22 -22.01
CA PRO A 152 16.00 18.23 -23.02
C PRO A 152 15.40 17.66 -24.32
N ASP A 153 15.56 16.37 -24.55
CA ASP A 153 15.18 15.62 -25.76
C ASP A 153 13.75 15.05 -25.69
N HIS A 154 12.84 15.74 -24.98
CA HIS A 154 11.46 15.30 -24.88
C HIS A 154 10.63 15.71 -26.12
N PRO A 155 9.57 14.93 -26.48
CA PRO A 155 8.69 15.24 -27.59
C PRO A 155 7.81 16.46 -27.29
N THR A 156 7.17 16.99 -28.34
CA THR A 156 6.25 18.13 -28.24
C THR A 156 5.02 17.81 -27.37
N ASP A 157 4.55 16.55 -27.38
CA ASP A 157 3.46 16.07 -26.52
C ASP A 157 3.97 14.90 -25.64
N PRO A 158 4.55 15.22 -24.46
CA PRO A 158 5.02 14.20 -23.51
C PRO A 158 3.88 13.34 -22.94
N ASP A 159 2.68 13.89 -22.83
CA ASP A 159 1.53 13.19 -22.25
C ASP A 159 0.97 12.14 -23.24
N ALA A 160 0.97 12.43 -24.53
CA ALA A 160 0.60 11.45 -25.56
C ALA A 160 1.57 10.27 -25.54
N LEU A 161 2.89 10.53 -25.51
CA LEU A 161 3.89 9.48 -25.43
C LEU A 161 3.75 8.66 -24.14
N ALA A 162 3.54 9.31 -23.00
CA ALA A 162 3.35 8.61 -21.72
C ALA A 162 2.13 7.68 -21.75
N ARG A 163 1.00 8.13 -22.32
CA ARG A 163 -0.21 7.30 -22.50
C ARG A 163 -0.01 6.11 -23.43
N GLN A 164 0.84 6.27 -24.45
CA GLN A 164 1.12 5.20 -25.41
C GLN A 164 2.08 4.14 -24.82
N PHE A 165 2.92 4.54 -23.88
CA PHE A 165 3.93 3.67 -23.28
C PHE A 165 3.36 2.73 -22.22
N ILE A 166 2.26 3.10 -21.54
CA ILE A 166 1.60 2.31 -20.48
C ILE A 166 0.51 1.42 -21.07
#